data_f03decb461d651d5d823653187a3f7a9
#
_entry.id   f03decb461d651d5d823653187a3f7a9
#
_cell.length_a   1.000
_cell.length_b   1.000
_cell.length_c   1.000
_cell.angle_alpha   90.00
_cell.angle_beta   90.00
_cell.angle_gamma   90.00
#
_symmetry.space_group_name_H-M   'P 1'
#
loop_
_entity.id
_entity.type
_entity.pdbx_description
1 polymer ?
#
loop_
_entity_poly.entity_id
_entity_poly.type
_entity_poly.pdbx_seq_one_letter_code
_entity_poly.pdbx_strand_id
1 'polypeptide(L)'
;MAESIDCAGESIPFTEGLTGTEIFSTDRTVVAMWLNGEPADLSRQLQAGDRIAPITIDSDAGLDILRHSTGHVTAQAVQELFPGTKLGIGPYITDGYYFDFDVAEPFTPEDLKAIQKKAAQIVKSGQTFNRVVVTEDEARARMANEPYKLELIGDKGKGTDEEASVEVGGGELTVYENVDRKGEVVWQDLCRGPHLPNTKLIGNGFAITRSSAAYWRGDQANASLQRVYGTAWASKDDLKAYQDRIAEAERRDHRKLGAEMDLFSFPEELGSGLPVFHPKGGVIKREMEEIGRAHV
;
A
#
# COMPACT_ATOMS: atom_id res chain seq x y z
N MET A 1 11.48 -30.01 -29.07
CA MET A 1 11.01 -28.64 -29.30
C MET A 1 11.79 -27.76 -28.37
N ALA A 2 12.27 -26.60 -28.79
CA ALA A 2 12.91 -25.66 -27.86
C ALA A 2 11.89 -25.27 -26.78
N GLU A 3 12.34 -25.25 -25.52
CA GLU A 3 11.52 -24.80 -24.42
C GLU A 3 11.21 -23.31 -24.60
N SER A 4 10.00 -22.89 -24.30
CA SER A 4 9.56 -21.51 -24.47
C SER A 4 8.65 -21.08 -23.34
N ILE A 5 8.50 -19.76 -23.18
CA ILE A 5 7.49 -19.09 -22.36
C ILE A 5 6.51 -18.34 -23.26
N ASP A 6 5.32 -18.09 -22.75
CA ASP A 6 4.30 -17.27 -23.43
C ASP A 6 4.33 -15.85 -22.81
N CYS A 7 4.73 -14.86 -23.61
CA CYS A 7 4.71 -13.46 -23.21
C CYS A 7 3.58 -12.73 -23.95
N ALA A 8 2.44 -12.56 -23.27
CA ALA A 8 1.27 -11.87 -23.82
C ALA A 8 0.80 -12.40 -25.19
N GLY A 9 0.92 -13.72 -25.42
CA GLY A 9 0.56 -14.40 -26.66
C GLY A 9 1.72 -14.59 -27.64
N GLU A 10 2.92 -14.11 -27.34
CA GLU A 10 4.12 -14.33 -28.15
C GLU A 10 5.02 -15.39 -27.46
N SER A 11 5.50 -16.36 -28.25
CA SER A 11 6.41 -17.40 -27.77
C SER A 11 7.84 -16.88 -27.75
N ILE A 12 8.44 -16.81 -26.56
CA ILE A 12 9.83 -16.40 -26.34
C ILE A 12 10.67 -17.62 -25.96
N PRO A 13 11.88 -17.83 -26.55
CA PRO A 13 12.75 -18.91 -26.17
C PRO A 13 13.10 -18.85 -24.68
N PHE A 14 12.96 -19.97 -23.97
CA PHE A 14 13.36 -20.09 -22.59
C PHE A 14 14.83 -20.42 -22.46
N THR A 15 15.51 -19.80 -21.52
CA THR A 15 16.86 -20.15 -21.07
C THR A 15 16.86 -20.20 -19.54
N GLU A 16 17.63 -21.13 -18.99
CA GLU A 16 17.74 -21.25 -17.52
C GLU A 16 18.25 -19.94 -16.90
N GLY A 17 17.58 -19.50 -15.83
CA GLY A 17 17.85 -18.23 -15.15
C GLY A 17 17.18 -17.00 -15.76
N LEU A 18 16.40 -17.15 -16.85
CA LEU A 18 15.66 -16.05 -17.46
C LEU A 18 14.69 -15.41 -16.46
N THR A 19 14.65 -14.06 -16.46
CA THR A 19 13.80 -13.26 -15.56
C THR A 19 12.94 -12.27 -16.36
N GLY A 20 11.88 -11.76 -15.73
CA GLY A 20 11.09 -10.67 -16.30
C GLY A 20 11.91 -9.39 -16.53
N THR A 21 12.94 -9.15 -15.71
CA THR A 21 13.85 -8.00 -15.86
C THR A 21 14.55 -7.99 -17.22
N GLU A 22 15.00 -9.15 -17.70
CA GLU A 22 15.65 -9.27 -18.99
C GLU A 22 14.68 -9.09 -20.15
N ILE A 23 13.49 -9.70 -20.03
CA ILE A 23 12.45 -9.63 -21.07
C ILE A 23 11.94 -8.21 -21.26
N PHE A 24 11.62 -7.54 -20.16
CA PHE A 24 11.05 -6.19 -20.18
C PHE A 24 12.09 -5.06 -20.06
N SER A 25 13.39 -5.38 -20.26
CA SER A 25 14.52 -4.44 -20.07
C SER A 25 14.45 -3.16 -20.91
N THR A 26 13.74 -3.20 -22.05
CA THR A 26 13.60 -2.05 -22.95
C THR A 26 12.45 -1.10 -22.57
N ASP A 27 11.48 -1.58 -21.80
CA ASP A 27 10.33 -0.79 -21.37
C ASP A 27 10.45 -0.43 -19.88
N ARG A 28 10.83 0.82 -19.61
CA ARG A 28 11.02 1.34 -18.25
C ARG A 28 9.71 1.60 -17.50
N THR A 29 8.58 1.53 -18.17
CA THR A 29 7.26 1.67 -17.53
C THR A 29 6.82 0.38 -16.86
N VAL A 30 7.37 -0.76 -17.27
CA VAL A 30 7.09 -2.08 -16.69
C VAL A 30 7.82 -2.21 -15.36
N VAL A 31 7.07 -2.42 -14.29
CA VAL A 31 7.57 -2.48 -12.91
C VAL A 31 7.41 -3.84 -12.26
N ALA A 32 6.55 -4.69 -12.79
CA ALA A 32 6.30 -6.06 -12.37
C ALA A 32 5.74 -6.85 -13.55
N MET A 33 5.42 -8.11 -13.33
CA MET A 33 4.79 -8.95 -14.35
C MET A 33 3.65 -9.78 -13.75
N TRP A 34 2.66 -10.06 -14.57
CA TRP A 34 1.79 -11.20 -14.34
C TRP A 34 2.57 -12.48 -14.63
N LEU A 35 2.63 -13.39 -13.69
CA LEU A 35 3.23 -14.71 -13.85
C LEU A 35 2.15 -15.76 -13.58
N ASN A 36 1.72 -16.46 -14.63
CA ASN A 36 0.65 -17.46 -14.56
C ASN A 36 -0.67 -16.93 -13.94
N GLY A 37 -0.95 -15.64 -14.13
CA GLY A 37 -2.15 -14.96 -13.63
C GLY A 37 -1.99 -14.26 -12.28
N GLU A 38 -0.84 -14.40 -11.60
CA GLU A 38 -0.54 -13.74 -10.34
C GLU A 38 0.54 -12.65 -10.52
N PRO A 39 0.46 -11.53 -9.77
CA PRO A 39 1.48 -10.49 -9.85
C PRO A 39 2.79 -10.96 -9.21
N ALA A 40 3.90 -10.70 -9.89
CA ALA A 40 5.23 -11.13 -9.47
C ALA A 40 6.31 -10.07 -9.76
N ASP A 41 7.37 -10.10 -8.96
CA ASP A 41 8.55 -9.25 -9.20
C ASP A 41 9.21 -9.58 -10.53
N LEU A 42 9.76 -8.58 -11.21
CA LEU A 42 10.53 -8.79 -12.45
C LEU A 42 11.76 -9.66 -12.23
N SER A 43 12.30 -9.70 -11.00
CA SER A 43 13.46 -10.53 -10.65
C SER A 43 13.15 -12.01 -10.47
N ARG A 44 11.88 -12.43 -10.51
CA ARG A 44 11.49 -13.86 -10.43
C ARG A 44 12.09 -14.62 -11.60
N GLN A 45 12.77 -15.74 -11.29
CA GLN A 45 13.19 -16.69 -12.30
C GLN A 45 11.97 -17.38 -12.91
N LEU A 46 11.94 -17.44 -14.22
CA LEU A 46 10.89 -18.07 -15.01
C LEU A 46 11.19 -19.55 -15.22
N GLN A 47 10.16 -20.31 -15.56
CA GLN A 47 10.24 -21.71 -15.92
C GLN A 47 9.69 -21.93 -17.36
N ALA A 48 10.13 -22.99 -18.00
CA ALA A 48 9.59 -23.37 -19.30
C ALA A 48 8.08 -23.59 -19.20
N GLY A 49 7.33 -22.98 -20.13
CA GLY A 49 5.86 -23.02 -20.16
C GLY A 49 5.15 -21.94 -19.34
N ASP A 50 5.87 -21.08 -18.62
CA ASP A 50 5.26 -19.94 -17.92
C ASP A 50 4.57 -19.00 -18.90
N ARG A 51 3.47 -18.42 -18.43
CA ARG A 51 2.75 -17.32 -19.08
C ARG A 51 3.01 -16.02 -18.33
N ILE A 52 3.54 -15.02 -19.04
CA ILE A 52 3.83 -13.72 -18.48
C ILE A 52 3.18 -12.59 -19.28
N ALA A 53 2.89 -11.49 -18.59
CA ALA A 53 2.49 -10.23 -19.20
C ALA A 53 3.04 -9.05 -18.39
N PRO A 54 3.34 -7.89 -19.00
CA PRO A 54 3.87 -6.74 -18.29
C PRO A 54 2.82 -6.11 -17.36
N ILE A 55 3.28 -5.58 -16.23
CA ILE A 55 2.53 -4.67 -15.36
C ILE A 55 3.23 -3.31 -15.41
N THR A 56 2.57 -2.31 -15.99
CA THR A 56 3.09 -0.94 -16.06
C THR A 56 2.73 -0.15 -14.80
N ILE A 57 3.56 0.82 -14.44
CA ILE A 57 3.44 1.59 -13.19
C ILE A 57 2.13 2.38 -13.08
N ASP A 58 1.52 2.75 -14.19
CA ASP A 58 0.27 3.51 -14.31
C ASP A 58 -0.99 2.62 -14.39
N SER A 59 -0.84 1.30 -14.48
CA SER A 59 -1.95 0.35 -14.39
C SER A 59 -2.44 0.21 -12.95
N ASP A 60 -3.67 -0.27 -12.74
CA ASP A 60 -4.23 -0.50 -11.40
C ASP A 60 -3.30 -1.39 -10.56
N ALA A 61 -2.86 -2.53 -11.11
CA ALA A 61 -1.92 -3.43 -10.43
C ALA A 61 -0.55 -2.77 -10.17
N GLY A 62 -0.06 -1.94 -11.11
CA GLY A 62 1.17 -1.18 -10.93
C GLY A 62 1.08 -0.14 -9.84
N LEU A 63 -0.06 0.55 -9.73
CA LEU A 63 -0.33 1.51 -8.65
C LEU A 63 -0.41 0.81 -7.28
N ASP A 64 -0.98 -0.39 -7.20
CA ASP A 64 -1.02 -1.16 -5.96
C ASP A 64 0.39 -1.57 -5.51
N ILE A 65 1.23 -2.02 -6.44
CA ILE A 65 2.64 -2.35 -6.17
C ILE A 65 3.43 -1.10 -5.78
N LEU A 66 3.18 0.04 -6.42
CA LEU A 66 3.78 1.33 -6.08
C LEU A 66 3.43 1.75 -4.65
N ARG A 67 2.15 1.66 -4.28
CA ARG A 67 1.63 1.98 -2.93
C ARG A 67 2.24 1.06 -1.89
N HIS A 68 2.26 -0.24 -2.14
CA HIS A 68 2.88 -1.23 -1.26
C HIS A 68 4.38 -0.94 -1.04
N SER A 69 5.13 -0.71 -2.12
CA SER A 69 6.56 -0.37 -2.04
C SER A 69 6.81 0.95 -1.32
N THR A 70 5.89 1.92 -1.47
CA THR A 70 5.97 3.20 -0.74
C THR A 70 5.70 3.00 0.76
N GLY A 71 4.81 2.07 1.11
CA GLY A 71 4.59 1.63 2.49
C GLY A 71 5.87 1.12 3.15
N HIS A 72 6.64 0.25 2.46
CA HIS A 72 7.94 -0.25 2.95
C HIS A 72 8.98 0.86 3.10
N VAL A 73 9.07 1.80 2.15
CA VAL A 73 9.96 2.97 2.29
C VAL A 73 9.55 3.86 3.47
N THR A 74 8.24 3.98 3.73
CA THR A 74 7.73 4.69 4.91
C THR A 74 8.12 3.96 6.20
N ALA A 75 7.99 2.62 6.23
CA ALA A 75 8.37 1.80 7.38
C ALA A 75 9.87 1.90 7.70
N GLN A 76 10.73 1.81 6.68
CA GLN A 76 12.16 2.06 6.82
C GLN A 76 12.44 3.46 7.38
N ALA A 77 11.77 4.49 6.83
CA ALA A 77 11.96 5.88 7.27
C ALA A 77 11.58 6.06 8.75
N VAL A 78 10.49 5.41 9.19
CA VAL A 78 10.05 5.44 10.59
C VAL A 78 11.08 4.76 11.49
N GLN A 79 11.52 3.55 11.19
CA GLN A 79 12.51 2.84 12.03
C GLN A 79 13.87 3.55 12.08
N GLU A 80 14.29 4.22 10.99
CA GLU A 80 15.52 5.02 10.99
C GLU A 80 15.43 6.31 11.81
N LEU A 81 14.23 6.91 11.92
CA LEU A 81 14.01 8.13 12.72
C LEU A 81 13.65 7.81 14.18
N PHE A 82 12.96 6.71 14.42
CA PHE A 82 12.47 6.30 15.73
C PHE A 82 12.96 4.88 16.04
N PRO A 83 14.23 4.74 16.44
CA PRO A 83 14.81 3.45 16.78
C PRO A 83 14.02 2.73 17.88
N GLY A 84 13.80 1.44 17.69
CA GLY A 84 13.00 0.62 18.61
C GLY A 84 11.53 0.46 18.22
N THR A 85 11.02 1.23 17.27
CA THR A 85 9.70 1.04 16.65
C THR A 85 9.55 -0.37 16.10
N LYS A 86 8.40 -1.02 16.39
CA LYS A 86 8.07 -2.33 15.85
C LYS A 86 7.11 -2.23 14.69
N LEU A 87 7.28 -3.13 13.73
CA LEU A 87 6.47 -3.17 12.52
C LEU A 87 5.22 -4.05 12.73
N GLY A 88 4.06 -3.51 12.45
CA GLY A 88 2.82 -4.24 12.28
C GLY A 88 2.65 -4.73 10.84
N ILE A 89 1.56 -4.33 10.19
CA ILE A 89 1.23 -4.63 8.79
C ILE A 89 1.18 -3.35 7.95
N GLY A 90 1.42 -3.50 6.63
CA GLY A 90 1.48 -2.39 5.70
C GLY A 90 0.83 -2.64 4.34
N PRO A 91 -0.50 -2.93 4.27
CA PRO A 91 -1.16 -3.17 3.00
C PRO A 91 -1.35 -1.89 2.20
N TYR A 92 -1.45 -2.04 0.87
CA TYR A 92 -2.04 -1.00 0.04
C TYR A 92 -3.57 -1.00 0.19
N ILE A 93 -4.17 0.16 -0.04
CA ILE A 93 -5.62 0.38 -0.02
C ILE A 93 -6.01 1.22 -1.24
N THR A 94 -7.32 1.41 -1.46
CA THR A 94 -7.80 2.31 -2.51
C THR A 94 -7.17 3.69 -2.38
N ASP A 95 -6.52 4.15 -3.43
CA ASP A 95 -5.83 5.44 -3.55
C ASP A 95 -4.67 5.68 -2.56
N GLY A 96 -4.19 4.64 -1.85
CA GLY A 96 -3.13 4.82 -0.87
C GLY A 96 -2.59 3.54 -0.25
N TYR A 97 -1.99 3.71 0.91
CA TYR A 97 -1.48 2.65 1.76
C TYR A 97 -1.55 3.09 3.22
N TYR A 98 -1.40 2.15 4.13
CA TYR A 98 -1.06 2.45 5.51
C TYR A 98 0.04 1.51 6.01
N PHE A 99 0.64 1.87 7.13
CA PHE A 99 1.54 1.00 7.86
C PHE A 99 1.35 1.21 9.36
N ASP A 100 1.29 0.11 10.12
CA ASP A 100 1.08 0.11 11.56
C ASP A 100 2.41 -0.01 12.29
N PHE A 101 2.58 0.83 13.30
CA PHE A 101 3.80 0.94 14.09
C PHE A 101 3.48 0.86 15.58
N ASP A 102 4.23 0.03 16.32
CA ASP A 102 4.27 0.11 17.77
C ASP A 102 5.38 1.09 18.17
N VAL A 103 4.97 2.22 18.69
CA VAL A 103 5.83 3.35 19.07
C VAL A 103 5.55 3.78 20.51
N ALA A 104 6.58 4.31 21.19
CA ALA A 104 6.44 4.75 22.57
C ALA A 104 5.46 5.94 22.71
N GLU A 105 5.48 6.85 21.75
CA GLU A 105 4.65 8.06 21.75
C GLU A 105 3.94 8.22 20.39
N PRO A 106 2.70 8.73 20.34
CA PRO A 106 1.99 8.99 19.11
C PRO A 106 2.73 9.98 18.20
N PHE A 107 2.67 9.74 16.89
CA PHE A 107 3.29 10.66 15.92
C PHE A 107 2.62 12.03 15.90
N THR A 108 3.43 13.07 15.98
CA THR A 108 3.01 14.47 15.80
C THR A 108 2.97 14.86 14.32
N PRO A 109 2.33 15.97 13.93
CA PRO A 109 2.42 16.50 12.57
C PRO A 109 3.85 16.81 12.10
N GLU A 110 4.74 17.17 13.03
CA GLU A 110 6.16 17.41 12.78
C GLU A 110 6.89 16.11 12.46
N ASP A 111 6.56 15.04 13.16
CA ASP A 111 7.10 13.69 12.89
C ASP A 111 6.69 13.21 11.50
N LEU A 112 5.43 13.40 11.11
CA LEU A 112 4.97 13.02 9.77
C LEU A 112 5.74 13.78 8.66
N LYS A 113 6.06 15.06 8.87
CA LYS A 113 6.92 15.82 7.94
C LYS A 113 8.35 15.29 7.90
N ALA A 114 8.90 14.89 9.07
CA ALA A 114 10.22 14.29 9.14
C ALA A 114 10.26 12.93 8.42
N ILE A 115 9.24 12.09 8.62
CA ILE A 115 9.09 10.79 7.95
C ILE A 115 8.98 10.99 6.44
N GLN A 116 8.14 11.94 5.96
CA GLN A 116 8.03 12.27 4.53
C GLN A 116 9.38 12.67 3.93
N LYS A 117 10.14 13.53 4.63
CA LYS A 117 11.46 13.97 4.18
C LYS A 117 12.45 12.81 4.14
N LYS A 118 12.42 11.92 5.14
CA LYS A 118 13.30 10.75 5.22
C LYS A 118 12.95 9.73 4.13
N ALA A 119 11.67 9.44 3.92
CA ALA A 119 11.19 8.59 2.84
C ALA A 119 11.66 9.11 1.47
N ALA A 120 11.57 10.43 1.23
CA ALA A 120 12.08 11.04 -0.01
C ALA A 120 13.61 10.90 -0.18
N GLN A 121 14.38 10.84 0.91
CA GLN A 121 15.81 10.55 0.84
C GLN A 121 16.07 9.09 0.46
N ILE A 122 15.33 8.15 1.04
CA ILE A 122 15.40 6.72 0.72
C ILE A 122 15.03 6.49 -0.76
N VAL A 123 13.97 7.11 -1.26
CA VAL A 123 13.59 7.07 -2.68
C VAL A 123 14.75 7.52 -3.56
N LYS A 124 15.39 8.65 -3.26
CA LYS A 124 16.53 9.18 -4.02
C LYS A 124 17.78 8.29 -3.95
N SER A 125 17.97 7.55 -2.87
CA SER A 125 19.13 6.68 -2.71
C SER A 125 19.14 5.55 -3.73
N GLY A 126 17.97 5.09 -4.19
CA GLY A 126 17.81 4.07 -5.22
C GLY A 126 18.22 2.70 -4.72
N GLN A 127 17.65 2.29 -3.60
CA GLN A 127 17.79 0.94 -3.07
C GLN A 127 17.00 -0.04 -3.94
N THR A 128 17.50 -1.26 -4.08
CA THR A 128 16.83 -2.35 -4.78
C THR A 128 15.98 -3.13 -3.78
N PHE A 129 14.77 -3.50 -4.15
CA PHE A 129 13.97 -4.46 -3.41
C PHE A 129 14.39 -5.87 -3.82
N ASN A 130 14.97 -6.62 -2.89
CA ASN A 130 15.45 -7.98 -3.10
C ASN A 130 14.55 -8.97 -2.38
N ARG A 131 13.88 -9.85 -3.14
CA ARG A 131 13.01 -10.89 -2.60
C ARG A 131 13.83 -12.11 -2.20
N VAL A 132 13.74 -12.52 -0.96
CA VAL A 132 14.43 -13.71 -0.42
C VAL A 132 13.40 -14.70 0.08
N VAL A 133 13.39 -15.91 -0.48
CA VAL A 133 12.62 -17.04 0.06
C VAL A 133 13.35 -17.60 1.27
N VAL A 134 12.64 -17.76 2.36
CA VAL A 134 13.22 -18.20 3.64
C VAL A 134 12.42 -19.35 4.24
N THR A 135 13.07 -20.17 5.03
CA THR A 135 12.42 -21.13 5.91
C THR A 135 11.75 -20.43 7.09
N GLU A 136 10.87 -21.10 7.82
CA GLU A 136 10.24 -20.54 9.02
C GLU A 136 11.28 -20.16 10.08
N ASP A 137 12.28 -21.00 10.29
CA ASP A 137 13.35 -20.73 11.28
C ASP A 137 14.18 -19.51 10.88
N GLU A 138 14.52 -19.36 9.59
CA GLU A 138 15.22 -18.19 9.08
C GLU A 138 14.38 -16.93 9.19
N ALA A 139 13.06 -17.00 8.86
CA ALA A 139 12.15 -15.86 9.03
C ALA A 139 12.07 -15.42 10.49
N ARG A 140 11.91 -16.37 11.43
CA ARG A 140 11.91 -16.10 12.87
C ARG A 140 13.23 -15.48 13.35
N ALA A 141 14.37 -15.99 12.85
CA ALA A 141 15.67 -15.41 13.20
C ALA A 141 15.84 -13.98 12.69
N ARG A 142 15.42 -13.71 11.45
CA ARG A 142 15.49 -12.37 10.85
C ARG A 142 14.53 -11.37 11.52
N MET A 143 13.34 -11.82 11.91
CA MET A 143 12.31 -11.02 12.56
C MET A 143 12.34 -11.11 14.11
N ALA A 144 13.44 -11.56 14.71
CA ALA A 144 13.55 -11.80 16.15
C ALA A 144 13.17 -10.58 17.02
N ASN A 145 13.35 -9.37 16.50
CA ASN A 145 13.01 -8.12 17.18
C ASN A 145 11.63 -7.55 16.79
N GLU A 146 10.86 -8.23 15.95
CA GLU A 146 9.57 -7.77 15.41
C GLU A 146 8.44 -8.70 15.92
N PRO A 147 7.86 -8.45 17.11
CA PRO A 147 6.92 -9.37 17.75
C PRO A 147 5.67 -9.63 16.89
N TYR A 148 5.15 -8.62 16.21
CA TYR A 148 3.98 -8.76 15.34
C TYR A 148 4.29 -9.62 14.10
N LYS A 149 5.49 -9.49 13.51
CA LYS A 149 5.93 -10.35 12.41
C LYS A 149 6.13 -11.80 12.85
N LEU A 150 6.64 -12.02 14.07
CA LEU A 150 6.74 -13.37 14.65
C LEU A 150 5.37 -14.03 14.87
N GLU A 151 4.36 -13.24 15.28
CA GLU A 151 2.99 -13.71 15.42
C GLU A 151 2.40 -14.11 14.05
N LEU A 152 2.58 -13.26 13.01
CA LEU A 152 2.13 -13.54 11.64
C LEU A 152 2.78 -14.83 11.08
N ILE A 153 4.07 -15.07 11.33
CA ILE A 153 4.75 -16.31 10.94
C ILE A 153 4.09 -17.52 11.62
N GLY A 154 3.72 -17.41 12.90
CA GLY A 154 3.05 -18.49 13.65
C GLY A 154 1.63 -18.79 13.18
N ASP A 155 0.97 -17.85 12.52
CA ASP A 155 -0.40 -17.99 12.02
C ASP A 155 -0.48 -18.39 10.53
N LYS A 156 0.67 -18.57 9.91
CA LYS A 156 0.75 -19.02 8.51
C LYS A 156 -0.12 -20.24 8.27
N GLY A 157 -1.02 -20.12 7.29
CA GLY A 157 -1.88 -21.22 6.87
C GLY A 157 -3.11 -21.47 7.76
N LYS A 158 -3.32 -20.69 8.84
CA LYS A 158 -4.52 -20.83 9.69
C LYS A 158 -5.75 -20.08 9.15
N GLY A 159 -5.60 -19.29 8.08
CA GLY A 159 -6.69 -18.71 7.28
C GLY A 159 -7.61 -17.72 8.00
N THR A 160 -7.15 -17.09 9.08
CA THR A 160 -8.04 -16.37 10.00
C THR A 160 -8.18 -14.86 9.75
N ASP A 161 -7.25 -14.22 8.99
CA ASP A 161 -7.30 -12.78 8.76
C ASP A 161 -6.91 -12.41 7.32
N GLU A 162 -7.78 -11.65 6.62
CA GLU A 162 -7.50 -11.12 5.29
C GLU A 162 -6.27 -10.18 5.31
N GLU A 163 -6.12 -9.36 6.36
CA GLU A 163 -4.99 -8.45 6.53
C GLU A 163 -3.66 -9.19 6.75
N ALA A 164 -3.67 -10.28 7.55
CA ALA A 164 -2.48 -11.12 7.74
C ALA A 164 -2.07 -11.86 6.46
N SER A 165 -3.03 -12.18 5.58
CA SER A 165 -2.76 -12.86 4.31
C SER A 165 -1.93 -12.00 3.33
N VAL A 166 -1.98 -10.68 3.44
CA VAL A 166 -1.19 -9.74 2.63
C VAL A 166 0.31 -9.89 2.93
N GLU A 167 0.66 -10.11 4.20
CA GLU A 167 2.06 -10.20 4.64
C GLU A 167 2.65 -11.61 4.47
N VAL A 168 1.89 -12.65 4.78
CA VAL A 168 2.44 -14.01 4.91
C VAL A 168 1.87 -15.00 3.88
N GLY A 169 0.61 -14.83 3.45
CA GLY A 169 -0.05 -15.72 2.50
C GLY A 169 -0.05 -17.19 2.88
N GLY A 170 -0.59 -18.04 2.01
CA GLY A 170 -0.55 -19.51 2.17
C GLY A 170 0.67 -20.20 1.53
N GLY A 171 1.55 -19.43 0.85
CA GLY A 171 2.66 -19.94 0.06
C GLY A 171 4.02 -19.95 0.77
N GLU A 172 5.09 -19.67 0.02
CA GLU A 172 6.44 -19.52 0.54
C GLU A 172 6.54 -18.32 1.48
N LEU A 173 7.32 -18.44 2.56
CA LEU A 173 7.70 -17.28 3.36
C LEU A 173 8.77 -16.49 2.62
N THR A 174 8.59 -15.19 2.57
CA THR A 174 9.52 -14.27 1.92
C THR A 174 9.84 -13.08 2.80
N VAL A 175 11.09 -12.65 2.73
CA VAL A 175 11.58 -11.40 3.30
C VAL A 175 12.03 -10.52 2.16
N TYR A 176 11.63 -9.26 2.18
CA TYR A 176 12.16 -8.26 1.26
C TYR A 176 13.24 -7.44 1.94
N GLU A 177 14.38 -7.40 1.29
CA GLU A 177 15.55 -6.65 1.70
C GLU A 177 15.66 -5.38 0.85
N ASN A 178 15.82 -4.23 1.49
CA ASN A 178 16.23 -3.01 0.81
C ASN A 178 17.76 -3.00 0.75
N VAL A 179 18.29 -3.09 -0.46
CA VAL A 179 19.74 -3.21 -0.71
C VAL A 179 20.26 -1.91 -1.32
N ASP A 180 21.30 -1.36 -0.74
CA ASP A 180 21.92 -0.13 -1.22
C ASP A 180 22.79 -0.36 -2.47
N ARG A 181 23.38 0.72 -3.02
CA ARG A 181 24.22 0.66 -4.22
C ARG A 181 25.56 -0.07 -4.00
N LYS A 182 25.93 -0.35 -2.76
CA LYS A 182 27.14 -1.12 -2.44
C LYS A 182 26.83 -2.61 -2.30
N GLY A 183 25.56 -3.00 -2.36
CA GLY A 183 25.10 -4.37 -2.16
C GLY A 183 24.86 -4.71 -0.67
N GLU A 184 24.81 -3.71 0.21
CA GLU A 184 24.54 -3.93 1.64
C GLU A 184 23.03 -3.88 1.91
N VAL A 185 22.55 -4.84 2.71
CA VAL A 185 21.16 -4.83 3.21
C VAL A 185 21.04 -3.74 4.27
N VAL A 186 20.26 -2.72 3.98
CA VAL A 186 20.07 -1.56 4.88
C VAL A 186 18.78 -1.63 5.67
N TRP A 187 17.81 -2.42 5.21
CA TRP A 187 16.54 -2.65 5.88
C TRP A 187 15.89 -3.93 5.34
N GLN A 188 15.02 -4.55 6.12
CA GLN A 188 14.27 -5.75 5.70
C GLN A 188 12.92 -5.84 6.41
N ASP A 189 11.97 -6.50 5.75
CA ASP A 189 10.67 -6.84 6.34
C ASP A 189 10.12 -8.16 5.81
N LEU A 190 9.30 -8.82 6.62
CA LEU A 190 8.51 -9.98 6.22
C LEU A 190 7.38 -9.50 5.31
N CYS A 191 7.34 -9.95 4.07
CA CYS A 191 6.33 -9.52 3.11
C CYS A 191 6.21 -10.51 1.95
N ARG A 192 5.01 -10.62 1.40
CA ARG A 192 4.71 -11.46 0.25
C ARG A 192 5.09 -10.81 -1.10
N GLY A 193 5.12 -9.48 -1.15
CA GLY A 193 5.32 -8.72 -2.37
C GLY A 193 4.10 -8.74 -3.31
N PRO A 194 4.27 -8.46 -4.63
CA PRO A 194 5.53 -8.00 -5.23
C PRO A 194 5.86 -6.54 -4.90
N HIS A 195 7.12 -6.16 -5.19
CA HIS A 195 7.60 -4.80 -5.06
C HIS A 195 8.14 -4.24 -6.38
N LEU A 196 8.29 -2.91 -6.43
CA LEU A 196 9.01 -2.23 -7.51
C LEU A 196 10.47 -2.75 -7.58
N PRO A 197 11.12 -2.74 -8.75
CA PRO A 197 12.52 -3.12 -8.88
C PRO A 197 13.48 -2.29 -8.00
N ASN A 198 13.15 -1.01 -7.79
CA ASN A 198 13.95 -0.13 -6.91
C ASN A 198 13.13 1.07 -6.40
N THR A 199 13.60 1.67 -5.32
CA THR A 199 12.90 2.78 -4.67
C THR A 199 12.79 4.04 -5.51
N LYS A 200 13.67 4.29 -6.51
CA LYS A 200 13.59 5.47 -7.38
C LYS A 200 12.32 5.53 -8.22
N LEU A 201 11.73 4.38 -8.53
CA LEU A 201 10.51 4.30 -9.31
C LEU A 201 9.29 4.87 -8.56
N ILE A 202 9.36 5.01 -7.24
CA ILE A 202 8.36 5.74 -6.44
C ILE A 202 8.31 7.23 -6.84
N GLY A 203 9.44 7.80 -7.22
CA GLY A 203 9.53 9.18 -7.69
C GLY A 203 9.10 10.20 -6.64
N ASN A 204 8.41 11.25 -7.10
CA ASN A 204 7.91 12.35 -6.26
C ASN A 204 6.37 12.34 -6.13
N GLY A 205 5.73 11.27 -6.59
CA GLY A 205 4.27 11.14 -6.64
C GLY A 205 3.66 10.58 -5.36
N PHE A 206 4.27 10.76 -4.19
CA PHE A 206 3.75 10.23 -2.93
C PHE A 206 3.68 11.27 -1.82
N ALA A 207 2.77 11.05 -0.87
CA ALA A 207 2.62 11.89 0.31
C ALA A 207 2.17 11.06 1.52
N ILE A 208 2.72 11.36 2.70
CA ILE A 208 2.19 10.92 3.98
C ILE A 208 1.06 11.88 4.35
N THR A 209 -0.11 11.35 4.71
CA THR A 209 -1.33 12.17 4.85
C THR A 209 -1.72 12.41 6.29
N ARG A 210 -1.73 11.36 7.11
CA ARG A 210 -2.15 11.45 8.51
C ARG A 210 -1.66 10.25 9.32
N SER A 211 -1.81 10.33 10.65
CA SER A 211 -1.72 9.19 11.55
C SER A 211 -2.98 9.04 12.39
N SER A 212 -3.24 7.85 12.88
CA SER A 212 -4.30 7.56 13.84
C SER A 212 -3.92 6.34 14.69
N ALA A 213 -4.56 6.20 15.86
CA ALA A 213 -4.49 4.95 16.61
C ALA A 213 -5.24 3.83 15.87
N ALA A 214 -4.73 2.61 15.95
CA ALA A 214 -5.37 1.40 15.46
C ALA A 214 -5.02 0.24 16.40
N TYR A 215 -6.00 -0.58 16.74
CA TYR A 215 -5.73 -1.77 17.53
C TYR A 215 -5.18 -2.89 16.65
N TRP A 216 -4.17 -3.60 17.15
CA TRP A 216 -3.64 -4.76 16.45
C TRP A 216 -4.76 -5.77 16.15
N ARG A 217 -4.89 -6.17 14.88
CA ARG A 217 -5.97 -7.03 14.35
C ARG A 217 -7.38 -6.51 14.65
N GLY A 218 -7.57 -5.22 14.80
CA GLY A 218 -8.88 -4.62 15.07
C GLY A 218 -9.49 -4.94 16.43
N ASP A 219 -8.79 -5.65 17.31
CA ASP A 219 -9.29 -6.03 18.64
C ASP A 219 -8.81 -5.04 19.71
N GLN A 220 -9.75 -4.41 20.41
CA GLN A 220 -9.47 -3.46 21.48
C GLN A 220 -8.72 -4.05 22.68
N ALA A 221 -8.71 -5.39 22.83
CA ALA A 221 -7.93 -6.08 23.85
C ALA A 221 -6.43 -6.15 23.53
N ASN A 222 -6.06 -5.94 22.26
CA ASN A 222 -4.69 -5.97 21.79
C ASN A 222 -4.00 -4.61 21.91
N ALA A 223 -2.70 -4.57 21.59
CA ALA A 223 -1.90 -3.35 21.60
C ALA A 223 -2.49 -2.27 20.68
N SER A 224 -2.44 -1.01 21.14
CA SER A 224 -2.79 0.16 20.34
C SER A 224 -1.56 0.63 19.56
N LEU A 225 -1.58 0.48 18.26
CA LEU A 225 -0.53 0.88 17.33
C LEU A 225 -0.81 2.28 16.75
N GLN A 226 0.21 2.89 16.17
CA GLN A 226 0.06 4.10 15.37
C GLN A 226 0.04 3.73 13.89
N ARG A 227 -1.09 3.96 13.24
CA ARG A 227 -1.28 3.76 11.81
C ARG A 227 -0.94 5.03 11.05
N VAL A 228 0.09 4.98 10.22
CA VAL A 228 0.47 6.07 9.31
C VAL A 228 -0.13 5.81 7.95
N TYR A 229 -0.89 6.77 7.42
CA TYR A 229 -1.48 6.69 6.09
C TYR A 229 -0.67 7.50 5.09
N GLY A 230 -0.58 6.98 3.89
CA GLY A 230 0.00 7.65 2.76
C GLY A 230 -0.75 7.38 1.45
N THR A 231 -0.36 8.09 0.41
CA THR A 231 -0.83 7.90 -0.95
C THR A 231 0.34 7.91 -1.91
N ALA A 232 0.25 7.13 -3.00
CA ALA A 232 1.29 7.12 -4.03
C ALA A 232 0.67 6.98 -5.43
N TRP A 233 1.24 7.68 -6.39
CA TRP A 233 0.78 7.87 -7.75
C TRP A 233 1.96 7.81 -8.72
N ALA A 234 1.73 7.43 -9.95
CA ALA A 234 2.78 7.26 -10.96
C ALA A 234 3.55 8.58 -11.24
N SER A 235 2.91 9.72 -11.03
CA SER A 235 3.54 11.03 -11.22
C SER A 235 3.16 12.04 -10.12
N LYS A 236 3.93 13.14 -10.05
CA LYS A 236 3.59 14.26 -9.18
C LYS A 236 2.30 14.96 -9.59
N ASP A 237 1.98 14.96 -10.88
CA ASP A 237 0.77 15.59 -11.41
C ASP A 237 -0.47 14.78 -11.02
N ASP A 238 -0.39 13.45 -11.04
CA ASP A 238 -1.45 12.57 -10.56
C ASP A 238 -1.67 12.74 -9.06
N LEU A 239 -0.59 12.81 -8.26
CA LEU A 239 -0.68 13.12 -6.84
C LEU A 239 -1.39 14.46 -6.61
N LYS A 240 -1.03 15.49 -7.39
CA LYS A 240 -1.68 16.80 -7.29
C LYS A 240 -3.15 16.72 -7.65
N ALA A 241 -3.51 16.05 -8.74
CA ALA A 241 -4.90 15.86 -9.14
C ALA A 241 -5.72 15.14 -8.04
N TYR A 242 -5.14 14.12 -7.39
CA TYR A 242 -5.75 13.47 -6.23
C TYR A 242 -5.96 14.43 -5.06
N GLN A 243 -4.93 15.22 -4.70
CA GLN A 243 -5.01 16.20 -3.60
C GLN A 243 -6.06 17.27 -3.89
N ASP A 244 -6.13 17.79 -5.13
CA ASP A 244 -7.13 18.76 -5.56
C ASP A 244 -8.56 18.15 -5.46
N ARG A 245 -8.73 16.87 -5.84
CA ARG A 245 -10.00 16.12 -5.68
C ARG A 245 -10.44 16.01 -4.23
N ILE A 246 -9.51 15.68 -3.32
CA ILE A 246 -9.81 15.59 -1.89
C ILE A 246 -10.18 16.96 -1.30
N ALA A 247 -9.40 18.00 -1.62
CA ALA A 247 -9.71 19.36 -1.17
C ALA A 247 -11.07 19.84 -1.67
N GLU A 248 -11.44 19.50 -2.92
CA GLU A 248 -12.76 19.82 -3.45
C GLU A 248 -13.86 19.00 -2.78
N ALA A 249 -13.62 17.73 -2.44
CA ALA A 249 -14.57 16.92 -1.67
C ALA A 249 -14.80 17.50 -0.25
N GLU A 250 -13.73 17.94 0.42
CA GLU A 250 -13.83 18.63 1.73
C GLU A 250 -14.60 19.96 1.63
N ARG A 251 -14.36 20.72 0.55
CA ARG A 251 -15.11 21.96 0.29
C ARG A 251 -16.60 21.69 0.10
N ARG A 252 -16.96 20.53 -0.49
CA ARG A 252 -18.34 20.12 -0.76
C ARG A 252 -18.95 19.25 0.35
N ASP A 253 -18.31 19.15 1.52
CA ASP A 253 -18.87 18.37 2.64
C ASP A 253 -20.29 18.86 2.96
N HIS A 254 -21.25 17.94 2.90
CA HIS A 254 -22.66 18.25 3.09
C HIS A 254 -22.96 18.84 4.47
N ARG A 255 -22.19 18.49 5.50
CA ARG A 255 -22.36 19.03 6.87
C ARG A 255 -22.01 20.51 6.90
N LYS A 256 -20.95 20.92 6.18
CA LYS A 256 -20.54 22.30 6.04
C LYS A 256 -21.54 23.08 5.18
N LEU A 257 -21.82 22.58 3.98
CA LEU A 257 -22.77 23.22 3.06
C LEU A 257 -24.19 23.24 3.64
N GLY A 258 -24.61 22.21 4.36
CA GLY A 258 -25.92 22.14 5.03
C GLY A 258 -26.12 23.25 6.04
N ALA A 259 -25.10 23.56 6.83
CA ALA A 259 -25.14 24.69 7.79
C ALA A 259 -25.05 26.04 7.07
N GLU A 260 -24.10 26.24 6.14
CA GLU A 260 -23.89 27.50 5.41
C GLU A 260 -25.10 27.91 4.56
N MET A 261 -25.77 26.93 3.94
CA MET A 261 -26.93 27.17 3.07
C MET A 261 -28.29 27.06 3.79
N ASP A 262 -28.29 26.77 5.09
CA ASP A 262 -29.50 26.57 5.89
C ASP A 262 -30.39 25.44 5.34
N LEU A 263 -29.78 24.27 5.06
CA LEU A 263 -30.49 23.16 4.45
C LEU A 263 -31.10 22.20 5.48
N PHE A 264 -30.37 21.93 6.56
CA PHE A 264 -30.81 21.06 7.65
C PHE A 264 -30.03 21.32 8.94
N SER A 265 -30.57 20.86 10.05
CA SER A 265 -29.95 20.89 11.37
C SER A 265 -30.17 19.57 12.10
N PHE A 266 -29.49 19.38 13.23
CA PHE A 266 -29.63 18.21 14.11
C PHE A 266 -30.02 18.71 15.51
N PRO A 267 -31.32 19.04 15.77
CA PRO A 267 -31.76 19.50 17.07
C PRO A 267 -31.63 18.40 18.12
N GLU A 268 -31.01 18.70 19.25
CA GLU A 268 -30.83 17.76 20.36
C GLU A 268 -32.15 17.23 20.91
N GLU A 269 -33.19 18.06 20.87
CA GLU A 269 -34.54 17.78 21.35
C GLU A 269 -35.21 16.62 20.60
N LEU A 270 -34.79 16.36 19.35
CA LEU A 270 -35.37 15.30 18.52
C LEU A 270 -34.58 14.00 18.58
N GLY A 271 -33.38 14.05 19.15
CA GLY A 271 -32.49 12.91 19.28
C GLY A 271 -31.22 13.02 18.42
N SER A 272 -30.18 12.33 18.88
CA SER A 272 -28.86 12.35 18.23
C SER A 272 -28.92 11.75 16.81
N GLY A 273 -28.38 12.50 15.83
CA GLY A 273 -28.26 12.04 14.45
C GLY A 273 -29.53 12.12 13.60
N LEU A 274 -30.61 12.66 14.11
CA LEU A 274 -31.86 12.86 13.35
C LEU A 274 -31.85 14.23 12.65
N PRO A 275 -31.74 14.28 11.27
CA PRO A 275 -31.74 15.56 10.55
C PRO A 275 -33.16 16.14 10.41
N VAL A 276 -33.30 17.43 10.67
CA VAL A 276 -34.47 18.23 10.32
C VAL A 276 -34.14 19.04 9.09
N PHE A 277 -34.89 18.82 8.02
CA PHE A 277 -34.72 19.57 6.78
C PHE A 277 -35.45 20.92 6.90
N HIS A 278 -34.73 22.00 6.67
CA HIS A 278 -35.29 23.33 6.54
C HIS A 278 -35.94 23.49 5.16
N PRO A 279 -36.73 24.57 4.90
CA PRO A 279 -37.50 24.68 3.67
C PRO A 279 -36.70 24.47 2.37
N LYS A 280 -35.47 25.01 2.28
CA LYS A 280 -34.61 24.84 1.12
C LYS A 280 -34.14 23.39 0.99
N GLY A 281 -33.71 22.77 2.09
CA GLY A 281 -33.30 21.37 2.14
C GLY A 281 -34.46 20.42 1.82
N GLY A 282 -35.65 20.72 2.29
CA GLY A 282 -36.86 19.96 1.97
C GLY A 282 -37.20 19.95 0.49
N VAL A 283 -37.02 21.09 -0.21
CA VAL A 283 -37.17 21.14 -1.70
C VAL A 283 -36.14 20.25 -2.38
N ILE A 284 -34.86 20.38 -2.02
CA ILE A 284 -33.78 19.55 -2.62
C ILE A 284 -34.06 18.07 -2.39
N LYS A 285 -34.41 17.68 -1.13
CA LYS A 285 -34.74 16.30 -0.79
C LYS A 285 -35.86 15.74 -1.67
N ARG A 286 -36.95 16.48 -1.83
CA ARG A 286 -38.08 16.07 -2.67
C ARG A 286 -37.66 15.86 -4.12
N GLU A 287 -36.95 16.83 -4.72
CA GLU A 287 -36.46 16.69 -6.10
C GLU A 287 -35.56 15.48 -6.30
N MET A 288 -34.67 15.20 -5.35
CA MET A 288 -33.81 14.00 -5.38
C MET A 288 -34.64 12.71 -5.29
N GLU A 289 -35.68 12.66 -4.46
CA GLU A 289 -36.58 11.49 -4.35
C GLU A 289 -37.38 11.26 -5.65
N GLU A 290 -37.83 12.34 -6.31
CA GLU A 290 -38.52 12.24 -7.59
C GLU A 290 -37.60 11.72 -8.70
N ILE A 291 -36.35 12.21 -8.78
CA ILE A 291 -35.34 11.67 -9.72
C ILE A 291 -35.09 10.20 -9.44
N GLY A 292 -34.92 9.80 -8.18
CA GLY A 292 -34.71 8.39 -7.82
C GLY A 292 -35.86 7.48 -8.24
N ARG A 293 -37.10 7.93 -8.08
CA ARG A 293 -38.29 7.15 -8.51
C ARG A 293 -38.42 7.01 -10.03
N ALA A 294 -37.90 7.98 -10.80
CA ALA A 294 -37.93 7.92 -12.26
C ALA A 294 -36.94 6.90 -12.85
N HIS A 295 -36.00 6.39 -12.06
CA HIS A 295 -34.96 5.44 -12.48
C HIS A 295 -35.16 4.01 -11.95
N VAL A 296 -36.26 3.76 -11.24
CA VAL A 296 -36.74 2.43 -10.80
C VAL A 296 -37.94 2.05 -11.66
#